data_5b60e823760fafda200370f378bb7d15
#
_entry.id   5b60e823760fafda200370f378bb7d15
#
_cell.length_a   1.000
_cell.length_b   1.000
_cell.length_c   1.000
_cell.angle_alpha   90.00
_cell.angle_beta   90.00
_cell.angle_gamma   90.00
#
_symmetry.space_group_name_H-M   'P 1'
#
loop_
_entity.id
_entity.type
_entity.pdbx_description
1 polymer ?
#
loop_
_entity_poly.entity_id
_entity_poly.type
_entity_poly.pdbx_seq_one_letter_code
_entity_poly.pdbx_strand_id
1 'polypeptide(L)'
;MHPDFTFSDLVAGYVTAFDPDRSVVDVRTSDGRAVRFSLTPTTSAEFLRNLGQPYVDATGQLPSLLVPGRHLYAYGVLFPDAGGTRMEAKRLVLLGRRVGDFNFEEPGWWPAQLGELARFYRHAQFGDGEIDFADYRTTLRLGGDKSDTHVQETDTISRLVYGMASAYMLTGEEDFLDVAERGTEYLREHMRFVDRDEDVVYWYHGIDVRDGQESKLFTSEFDDDYAAIPAYEQIYALVGQTQTYRITGDRRIGSDIDATLRLFDRFFRDPDRGGYFSHIDPVLLDPHQDSLRHNKSRKNWNSVGDHAPAYLINLFLATGDKRHADMLEETFDLIVEHFPEEGSPFVQERFHADWSPDREWGWQQDRAVVGHNLKIAWNLMRMNAIRPKASYVELAEKLARSMPEYGSDRQRGGWYDVVDRTRGEDERRHRFVWHDRKAWWQQEQAILAYLILAGNTGDAEFTRHGREASSFYNTFFLDHDEGGVYFNVLADGFPYLLGTERLKGSHSMSMYHAAELCYLATVYQRLLVDGAPLTLWFRPRPDAPRVLRTAPDALPPGRVRLDWVEVDGSPHADFDAAAMTVTLPEADRNLTVRAHLSPVE
;
A
#
# COMPACT_ATOMS: atom_id res chain seq x y z
N MET A 1 32.01 -17.04 10.50
CA MET A 1 31.79 -17.97 11.62
C MET A 1 30.78 -18.98 11.12
N HIS A 2 31.10 -20.27 11.14
CA HIS A 2 30.11 -21.28 10.78
C HIS A 2 29.30 -21.59 12.04
N PRO A 3 27.96 -21.70 11.93
CA PRO A 3 27.14 -22.08 13.07
C PRO A 3 27.47 -23.50 13.49
N ASP A 4 27.55 -23.74 14.79
CA ASP A 4 27.80 -25.02 15.41
C ASP A 4 26.53 -25.69 15.97
N PHE A 5 25.36 -25.14 15.55
CA PHE A 5 24.03 -25.66 15.93
C PHE A 5 23.12 -25.81 14.69
N THR A 6 22.10 -26.64 14.84
CA THR A 6 21.07 -26.87 13.82
C THR A 6 19.98 -25.83 13.95
N PHE A 7 19.52 -25.24 12.82
CA PHE A 7 18.44 -24.28 12.77
C PHE A 7 17.66 -24.38 11.46
N SER A 8 16.45 -23.85 11.44
CA SER A 8 15.65 -23.75 10.22
C SER A 8 15.74 -22.34 9.62
N ASP A 9 15.72 -22.26 8.30
CA ASP A 9 15.75 -20.97 7.61
C ASP A 9 15.16 -21.08 6.19
N LEU A 10 14.94 -19.90 5.59
CA LEU A 10 14.44 -19.71 4.24
C LEU A 10 15.56 -19.24 3.31
N VAL A 11 15.54 -19.74 2.09
CA VAL A 11 16.38 -19.26 0.98
C VAL A 11 15.50 -18.95 -0.22
N ALA A 12 15.64 -17.74 -0.75
CA ALA A 12 15.06 -17.31 -2.02
C ALA A 12 16.17 -17.27 -3.08
N GLY A 13 15.92 -17.80 -4.27
CA GLY A 13 16.93 -17.73 -5.31
C GLY A 13 16.53 -18.36 -6.64
N TYR A 14 17.40 -18.15 -7.60
CA TYR A 14 17.26 -18.70 -8.96
C TYR A 14 18.06 -20.01 -9.04
N VAL A 15 17.42 -21.07 -9.48
CA VAL A 15 18.09 -22.36 -9.74
C VAL A 15 19.22 -22.14 -10.74
N THR A 16 20.40 -22.64 -10.43
CA THR A 16 21.56 -22.65 -11.34
C THR A 16 21.89 -24.04 -11.85
N ALA A 17 21.65 -25.07 -11.04
CA ALA A 17 21.83 -26.48 -11.40
C ALA A 17 20.94 -27.37 -10.52
N PHE A 18 20.57 -28.53 -11.06
CA PHE A 18 19.95 -29.63 -10.33
C PHE A 18 20.65 -30.96 -10.73
N ASP A 19 21.11 -31.70 -9.74
CA ASP A 19 21.68 -33.06 -9.88
C ASP A 19 20.62 -34.07 -9.39
N PRO A 20 19.90 -34.75 -10.29
CA PRO A 20 18.87 -35.70 -9.89
C PRO A 20 19.42 -36.96 -9.21
N ASP A 21 20.63 -37.40 -9.56
CA ASP A 21 21.24 -38.61 -8.99
C ASP A 21 21.60 -38.40 -7.52
N ARG A 22 22.02 -37.19 -7.16
CA ARG A 22 22.37 -36.79 -5.79
C ARG A 22 21.26 -36.09 -5.06
N SER A 23 20.15 -35.76 -5.75
CA SER A 23 19.04 -34.95 -5.24
C SER A 23 19.51 -33.60 -4.66
N VAL A 24 20.41 -32.90 -5.38
CA VAL A 24 21.05 -31.66 -4.93
C VAL A 24 20.70 -30.52 -5.88
N VAL A 25 20.30 -29.40 -5.31
CA VAL A 25 19.93 -28.16 -6.02
C VAL A 25 20.92 -27.05 -5.67
N ASP A 26 21.45 -26.38 -6.67
CA ASP A 26 22.22 -25.16 -6.55
C ASP A 26 21.35 -23.96 -6.94
N VAL A 27 21.29 -22.95 -6.08
CA VAL A 27 20.57 -21.70 -6.33
C VAL A 27 21.49 -20.51 -6.13
N ARG A 28 21.15 -19.40 -6.78
CA ARG A 28 21.80 -18.10 -6.59
C ARG A 28 20.80 -17.11 -6.03
N THR A 29 21.10 -16.53 -4.87
CA THR A 29 20.29 -15.48 -4.24
C THR A 29 20.33 -14.18 -5.03
N SER A 30 19.46 -13.24 -4.70
CA SER A 30 19.36 -11.91 -5.35
C SER A 30 20.68 -11.14 -5.34
N ASP A 31 21.51 -11.31 -4.28
CA ASP A 31 22.84 -10.69 -4.17
C ASP A 31 23.98 -11.55 -4.76
N GLY A 32 23.64 -12.60 -5.50
CA GLY A 32 24.59 -13.42 -6.23
C GLY A 32 25.29 -14.51 -5.42
N ARG A 33 24.97 -14.71 -4.14
CA ARG A 33 25.53 -15.81 -3.33
C ARG A 33 25.01 -17.15 -3.82
N ALA A 34 25.90 -18.12 -3.87
CA ALA A 34 25.55 -19.50 -4.17
C ALA A 34 25.11 -20.22 -2.89
N VAL A 35 23.97 -20.87 -2.94
CA VAL A 35 23.45 -21.72 -1.86
C VAL A 35 23.13 -23.09 -2.45
N ARG A 36 23.47 -24.16 -1.71
CA ARG A 36 23.19 -25.53 -2.08
C ARG A 36 22.30 -26.18 -1.04
N PHE A 37 21.28 -26.91 -1.51
CA PHE A 37 20.46 -27.72 -0.62
C PHE A 37 20.14 -29.08 -1.23
N SER A 38 19.87 -30.06 -0.35
CA SER A 38 19.49 -31.42 -0.73
C SER A 38 17.97 -31.58 -0.64
N LEU A 39 17.41 -32.33 -1.57
CA LEU A 39 16.05 -32.86 -1.47
C LEU A 39 16.07 -34.16 -0.66
N THR A 40 15.07 -34.38 0.15
CA THR A 40 14.88 -35.60 0.95
C THR A 40 13.53 -36.23 0.62
N PRO A 41 13.27 -37.50 1.04
CA PRO A 41 11.95 -38.10 0.86
C PRO A 41 10.80 -37.33 1.53
N THR A 42 11.11 -36.40 2.44
CA THR A 42 10.13 -35.56 3.13
C THR A 42 10.06 -34.14 2.57
N THR A 43 10.79 -33.86 1.49
CA THR A 43 10.67 -32.56 0.80
C THR A 43 9.35 -32.52 0.03
N SER A 44 8.52 -31.50 0.30
CA SER A 44 7.31 -31.17 -0.44
C SER A 44 7.50 -29.96 -1.33
N ALA A 45 6.70 -29.83 -2.37
CA ALA A 45 6.69 -28.67 -3.23
C ALA A 45 5.27 -28.29 -3.62
N GLU A 46 5.04 -27.00 -3.79
CA GLU A 46 3.77 -26.46 -4.25
C GLU A 46 3.97 -25.33 -5.25
N PHE A 47 2.94 -25.06 -6.04
CA PHE A 47 2.86 -23.83 -6.81
C PHE A 47 2.25 -22.70 -6.00
N LEU A 48 2.77 -21.49 -6.22
CA LEU A 48 2.18 -20.27 -5.68
C LEU A 48 0.70 -20.19 -6.03
N ARG A 49 -0.15 -19.88 -5.05
CA ARG A 49 -1.59 -19.71 -5.19
C ARG A 49 -2.05 -18.36 -4.65
N ASN A 50 -3.13 -17.85 -5.19
CA ASN A 50 -3.80 -16.64 -4.72
C ASN A 50 -4.78 -16.96 -3.57
N LEU A 51 -5.32 -15.92 -2.93
CA LEU A 51 -6.46 -16.07 -2.01
C LEU A 51 -7.62 -16.77 -2.73
N GLY A 52 -8.33 -17.64 -2.01
CA GLY A 52 -9.42 -18.43 -2.54
C GLY A 52 -9.04 -19.57 -3.49
N GLN A 53 -7.77 -19.68 -3.91
CA GLN A 53 -7.32 -20.76 -4.78
C GLN A 53 -6.93 -22.03 -4.00
N PRO A 54 -7.20 -23.21 -4.54
CA PRO A 54 -6.84 -24.47 -3.90
C PRO A 54 -5.32 -24.69 -3.90
N TYR A 55 -4.85 -25.47 -2.94
CA TYR A 55 -3.47 -25.98 -2.92
C TYR A 55 -3.18 -26.84 -4.16
N VAL A 56 -2.01 -26.62 -4.77
CA VAL A 56 -1.54 -27.37 -5.93
C VAL A 56 -0.19 -28.00 -5.64
N ASP A 57 -0.19 -29.30 -5.39
CA ASP A 57 1.04 -30.08 -5.16
C ASP A 57 1.92 -30.17 -6.42
N ALA A 58 3.20 -29.90 -6.26
CA ALA A 58 4.21 -29.97 -7.28
C ALA A 58 5.32 -31.02 -6.97
N THR A 59 5.20 -31.72 -5.84
CA THR A 59 6.26 -32.61 -5.31
C THR A 59 6.71 -33.66 -6.34
N GLY A 60 5.75 -34.33 -6.96
CA GLY A 60 6.04 -35.36 -7.98
C GLY A 60 6.64 -34.83 -9.29
N GLN A 61 6.65 -33.52 -9.49
CA GLN A 61 7.12 -32.86 -10.72
C GLN A 61 8.52 -32.21 -10.53
N LEU A 62 9.09 -32.23 -9.34
CA LEU A 62 10.34 -31.55 -9.02
C LEU A 62 11.47 -31.80 -10.02
N PRO A 63 11.73 -33.04 -10.51
CA PRO A 63 12.80 -33.26 -11.48
C PRO A 63 12.68 -32.47 -12.78
N SER A 64 11.46 -32.19 -13.22
CA SER A 64 11.18 -31.40 -14.42
C SER A 64 11.07 -29.90 -14.15
N LEU A 65 10.89 -29.50 -12.90
CA LEU A 65 10.67 -28.12 -12.49
C LEU A 65 11.96 -27.44 -12.03
N LEU A 66 12.94 -28.18 -11.49
CA LEU A 66 14.19 -27.62 -10.98
C LEU A 66 15.20 -27.38 -12.12
N VAL A 67 14.89 -26.44 -12.98
CA VAL A 67 15.71 -26.08 -14.13
C VAL A 67 16.34 -24.70 -13.99
N PRO A 68 17.52 -24.45 -14.59
CA PRO A 68 18.22 -23.16 -14.48
C PRO A 68 17.33 -21.95 -14.84
N GLY A 69 17.46 -20.89 -14.06
CA GLY A 69 16.72 -19.62 -14.21
C GLY A 69 15.36 -19.58 -13.48
N ARG A 70 14.89 -20.69 -12.92
CA ARG A 70 13.65 -20.72 -12.14
C ARG A 70 13.86 -20.07 -10.76
N HIS A 71 13.06 -19.07 -10.44
CA HIS A 71 13.02 -18.51 -9.09
C HIS A 71 12.14 -19.39 -8.18
N LEU A 72 12.59 -19.63 -6.95
CA LEU A 72 11.87 -20.42 -5.94
C LEU A 72 12.22 -19.98 -4.52
N TYR A 73 11.38 -20.41 -3.58
CA TYR A 73 11.67 -20.39 -2.16
C TYR A 73 11.94 -21.82 -1.67
N ALA A 74 12.99 -21.98 -0.85
CA ALA A 74 13.32 -23.23 -0.18
C ALA A 74 13.40 -22.99 1.33
N TYR A 75 12.43 -23.52 2.07
CA TYR A 75 12.50 -23.60 3.54
C TYR A 75 13.09 -24.95 3.93
N GLY A 76 14.06 -24.94 4.84
CA GLY A 76 14.74 -26.15 5.21
C GLY A 76 15.50 -26.07 6.53
N VAL A 77 16.16 -27.15 6.87
CA VAL A 77 16.97 -27.29 8.08
C VAL A 77 18.46 -27.23 7.69
N LEU A 78 19.18 -26.39 8.36
CA LEU A 78 20.62 -26.21 8.20
C LEU A 78 21.34 -26.94 9.32
N PHE A 79 22.29 -27.78 8.93
CA PHE A 79 23.12 -28.59 9.84
C PHE A 79 24.57 -28.13 9.76
N PRO A 80 25.29 -28.07 10.90
CA PRO A 80 26.75 -27.96 10.88
C PRO A 80 27.39 -29.15 10.11
N ASP A 81 28.35 -28.84 9.25
CA ASP A 81 29.12 -29.86 8.51
C ASP A 81 30.60 -29.51 8.49
N ALA A 82 31.46 -30.50 8.28
CA ALA A 82 32.93 -30.37 8.32
C ALA A 82 33.50 -29.32 7.34
N GLY A 83 32.74 -28.98 6.29
CA GLY A 83 33.08 -27.96 5.28
C GLY A 83 32.26 -26.69 5.34
N GLY A 84 31.37 -26.52 6.34
CA GLY A 84 30.45 -25.37 6.42
C GLY A 84 29.07 -25.74 6.93
N THR A 85 28.04 -25.42 6.18
CA THR A 85 26.65 -25.70 6.53
C THR A 85 25.98 -26.48 5.40
N ARG A 86 25.31 -27.58 5.75
CA ARG A 86 24.46 -28.36 4.83
C ARG A 86 23.01 -28.02 5.07
N MET A 87 22.26 -27.74 3.99
CA MET A 87 20.81 -27.49 4.05
C MET A 87 20.04 -28.68 3.48
N GLU A 88 19.01 -29.11 4.18
CA GLU A 88 17.99 -30.04 3.68
C GLU A 88 16.67 -29.31 3.50
N ALA A 89 16.17 -29.22 2.27
CA ALA A 89 14.91 -28.58 1.97
C ALA A 89 13.74 -29.41 2.51
N LYS A 90 12.77 -28.75 3.12
CA LYS A 90 11.51 -29.36 3.61
C LYS A 90 10.31 -28.91 2.77
N ARG A 91 10.28 -27.65 2.37
CA ARG A 91 9.22 -27.08 1.52
C ARG A 91 9.83 -26.23 0.42
N LEU A 92 9.37 -26.44 -0.80
CA LEU A 92 9.69 -25.59 -1.94
C LEU A 92 8.40 -24.89 -2.43
N VAL A 93 8.52 -23.61 -2.76
CA VAL A 93 7.43 -22.85 -3.41
C VAL A 93 7.91 -22.41 -4.79
N LEU A 94 7.17 -22.80 -5.81
CA LEU A 94 7.42 -22.49 -7.22
C LEU A 94 6.44 -21.40 -7.67
N LEU A 95 6.95 -20.31 -8.23
CA LEU A 95 6.20 -19.09 -8.48
C LEU A 95 5.37 -19.10 -9.79
N GLY A 96 5.64 -20.07 -10.66
CA GLY A 96 4.95 -20.28 -11.92
C GLY A 96 5.26 -21.65 -12.50
N ARG A 97 4.54 -22.03 -13.56
CA ARG A 97 4.68 -23.36 -14.18
C ARG A 97 5.92 -23.49 -15.07
N ARG A 98 6.37 -22.39 -15.68
CA ARG A 98 7.56 -22.35 -16.57
C ARG A 98 8.62 -21.44 -15.98
N VAL A 99 9.84 -21.51 -16.53
CA VAL A 99 10.90 -20.57 -16.20
C VAL A 99 10.53 -19.18 -16.70
N GLY A 100 10.64 -18.20 -15.84
CA GLY A 100 10.30 -16.80 -16.14
C GLY A 100 8.81 -16.46 -16.03
N ASP A 101 7.92 -17.44 -15.82
CA ASP A 101 6.51 -17.20 -15.51
C ASP A 101 6.34 -16.99 -14.01
N PHE A 102 5.50 -16.02 -13.66
CA PHE A 102 5.07 -15.76 -12.30
C PHE A 102 3.54 -15.72 -12.27
N ASN A 103 2.91 -16.51 -11.40
CA ASN A 103 1.45 -16.61 -11.35
C ASN A 103 0.80 -15.25 -11.07
N PHE A 104 1.45 -14.37 -10.30
CA PHE A 104 0.95 -13.02 -10.01
C PHE A 104 1.04 -12.05 -11.20
N GLU A 105 1.66 -12.42 -12.31
CA GLU A 105 1.63 -11.66 -13.57
C GLU A 105 0.42 -12.08 -14.46
N GLU A 106 -0.36 -13.09 -14.08
CA GLU A 106 -1.61 -13.43 -14.78
C GLU A 106 -2.62 -12.28 -14.68
N PRO A 107 -3.32 -11.94 -15.77
CA PRO A 107 -4.17 -10.74 -15.84
C PRO A 107 -5.25 -10.63 -14.75
N GLY A 108 -5.73 -11.75 -14.23
CA GLY A 108 -6.76 -11.81 -13.21
C GLY A 108 -6.25 -11.89 -11.77
N TRP A 109 -4.94 -11.96 -11.54
CA TRP A 109 -4.40 -12.23 -10.22
C TRP A 109 -4.76 -11.15 -9.18
N TRP A 110 -4.36 -9.91 -9.44
CA TRP A 110 -4.59 -8.81 -8.50
C TRP A 110 -6.07 -8.44 -8.34
N PRO A 111 -6.90 -8.39 -9.41
CA PRO A 111 -8.34 -8.21 -9.25
C PRO A 111 -9.02 -9.31 -8.43
N ALA A 112 -8.65 -10.58 -8.63
CA ALA A 112 -9.18 -11.69 -7.85
C ALA A 112 -8.77 -11.59 -6.38
N GLN A 113 -7.50 -11.24 -6.10
CA GLN A 113 -7.01 -11.02 -4.75
C GLN A 113 -7.77 -9.89 -4.04
N LEU A 114 -8.00 -8.76 -4.73
CA LEU A 114 -8.78 -7.65 -4.20
C LEU A 114 -10.22 -8.06 -3.88
N GLY A 115 -10.86 -8.83 -4.75
CA GLY A 115 -12.20 -9.36 -4.52
C GLY A 115 -12.27 -10.26 -3.27
N GLU A 116 -11.30 -11.16 -3.08
CA GLU A 116 -11.24 -12.00 -1.88
C GLU A 116 -10.99 -11.18 -0.61
N LEU A 117 -10.12 -10.18 -0.67
CA LEU A 117 -9.90 -9.24 0.45
C LEU A 117 -11.19 -8.48 0.80
N ALA A 118 -11.90 -7.98 -0.21
CA ALA A 118 -13.16 -7.26 0.00
C ALA A 118 -14.23 -8.17 0.63
N ARG A 119 -14.37 -9.42 0.15
CA ARG A 119 -15.28 -10.40 0.74
C ARG A 119 -14.90 -10.75 2.18
N PHE A 120 -13.60 -10.91 2.47
CA PHE A 120 -13.12 -11.16 3.83
C PHE A 120 -13.52 -10.02 4.78
N TYR A 121 -13.20 -8.77 4.46
CA TYR A 121 -13.51 -7.63 5.34
C TYR A 121 -15.01 -7.35 5.43
N ARG A 122 -15.75 -7.52 4.33
CA ARG A 122 -17.20 -7.41 4.32
C ARG A 122 -17.83 -8.43 5.28
N HIS A 123 -17.42 -9.69 5.21
CA HIS A 123 -17.91 -10.75 6.08
C HIS A 123 -17.48 -10.54 7.55
N ALA A 124 -16.22 -10.20 7.79
CA ALA A 124 -15.69 -9.96 9.14
C ALA A 124 -16.41 -8.80 9.84
N GLN A 125 -16.79 -7.75 9.11
CA GLN A 125 -17.46 -6.57 9.69
C GLN A 125 -18.99 -6.69 9.75
N PHE A 126 -19.63 -7.33 8.78
CA PHE A 126 -21.10 -7.29 8.66
C PHE A 126 -21.74 -8.67 8.49
N GLY A 127 -20.97 -9.77 8.44
CA GLY A 127 -21.49 -11.11 8.16
C GLY A 127 -22.11 -11.17 6.76
N ASP A 128 -23.16 -11.97 6.60
CA ASP A 128 -23.94 -12.09 5.36
C ASP A 128 -25.21 -11.22 5.38
N GLY A 129 -25.39 -10.45 6.47
CA GLY A 129 -26.58 -9.62 6.72
C GLY A 129 -26.51 -8.23 6.10
N GLU A 130 -27.37 -7.34 6.59
CA GLU A 130 -27.38 -5.92 6.26
C GLU A 130 -26.06 -5.26 6.71
N ILE A 131 -25.60 -4.30 5.89
CA ILE A 131 -24.41 -3.52 6.20
C ILE A 131 -24.80 -2.41 7.17
N ASP A 132 -24.44 -2.55 8.44
CA ASP A 132 -24.63 -1.55 9.49
C ASP A 132 -23.29 -1.20 10.13
N PHE A 133 -22.81 0.03 9.92
CA PHE A 133 -21.56 0.50 10.48
C PHE A 133 -21.58 0.73 12.00
N ALA A 134 -22.75 0.73 12.64
CA ALA A 134 -22.81 0.65 14.11
C ALA A 134 -22.16 -0.64 14.63
N ASP A 135 -22.18 -1.70 13.83
CA ASP A 135 -21.54 -2.98 14.11
C ASP A 135 -20.06 -3.04 13.75
N TYR A 136 -19.52 -2.06 13.03
CA TYR A 136 -18.10 -2.02 12.67
C TYR A 136 -17.21 -2.04 13.94
N ARG A 137 -16.06 -2.70 13.86
CA ARG A 137 -15.03 -2.65 14.91
C ARG A 137 -13.66 -2.49 14.26
N THR A 138 -12.88 -1.56 14.79
CA THR A 138 -11.50 -1.35 14.33
C THR A 138 -10.65 -2.60 14.52
N THR A 139 -10.82 -3.30 15.64
CA THR A 139 -9.99 -4.46 15.96
C THR A 139 -10.64 -5.78 15.54
N LEU A 140 -9.99 -6.47 14.60
CA LEU A 140 -10.33 -7.81 14.14
C LEU A 140 -9.22 -8.79 14.54
N ARG A 141 -9.61 -9.94 15.09
CA ARG A 141 -8.69 -11.03 15.41
C ARG A 141 -8.20 -11.73 14.14
N LEU A 142 -7.28 -12.65 14.28
CA LEU A 142 -6.64 -13.37 13.18
C LEU A 142 -7.66 -14.04 12.23
N GLY A 143 -8.71 -14.66 12.76
CA GLY A 143 -9.80 -15.27 11.98
C GLY A 143 -10.86 -14.29 11.46
N GLY A 144 -10.68 -12.98 11.65
CA GLY A 144 -11.70 -11.98 11.28
C GLY A 144 -12.74 -11.68 12.35
N ASP A 145 -12.76 -12.40 13.47
CA ASP A 145 -13.68 -12.14 14.57
C ASP A 145 -13.42 -10.77 15.19
N LYS A 146 -14.50 -10.05 15.51
CA LYS A 146 -14.41 -8.77 16.22
C LYS A 146 -13.88 -8.95 17.64
N SER A 147 -13.06 -8.03 18.10
CA SER A 147 -12.63 -7.99 19.50
C SER A 147 -13.70 -7.35 20.38
N ASP A 148 -13.46 -7.37 21.70
CA ASP A 148 -14.35 -6.75 22.69
C ASP A 148 -14.15 -5.21 22.79
N THR A 149 -13.31 -4.61 21.96
CA THR A 149 -13.13 -3.15 21.90
C THR A 149 -14.34 -2.50 21.23
N HIS A 150 -14.76 -1.37 21.78
CA HIS A 150 -15.95 -0.65 21.31
C HIS A 150 -15.58 0.59 20.47
N VAL A 151 -14.28 0.85 20.29
CA VAL A 151 -13.78 2.00 19.55
C VAL A 151 -13.87 1.73 18.06
N GLN A 152 -14.38 2.72 17.36
CA GLN A 152 -14.42 2.81 15.90
C GLN A 152 -13.59 4.02 15.48
N GLU A 153 -12.49 3.79 14.80
CA GLU A 153 -11.59 4.84 14.37
C GLU A 153 -11.94 5.35 12.98
N THR A 154 -11.91 6.66 12.81
CA THR A 154 -12.27 7.34 11.56
C THR A 154 -11.38 6.91 10.41
N ASP A 155 -10.09 6.88 10.61
CA ASP A 155 -9.12 6.54 9.57
C ASP A 155 -9.25 5.08 9.13
N THR A 156 -9.55 4.15 10.06
CA THR A 156 -9.68 2.73 9.73
C THR A 156 -10.98 2.42 8.97
N ILE A 157 -12.10 3.12 9.27
CA ILE A 157 -13.31 3.04 8.46
C ILE A 157 -13.05 3.62 7.06
N SER A 158 -12.40 4.77 6.98
CA SER A 158 -12.05 5.40 5.70
C SER A 158 -11.16 4.50 4.84
N ARG A 159 -10.22 3.79 5.44
CA ARG A 159 -9.37 2.79 4.77
C ARG A 159 -10.15 1.58 4.26
N LEU A 160 -11.15 1.11 5.02
CA LEU A 160 -12.08 0.06 4.55
C LEU A 160 -12.88 0.56 3.34
N VAL A 161 -13.44 1.75 3.43
CA VAL A 161 -14.19 2.40 2.35
C VAL A 161 -13.35 2.51 1.07
N TYR A 162 -12.08 2.92 1.19
CA TYR A 162 -11.15 2.96 0.06
C TYR A 162 -10.98 1.59 -0.61
N GLY A 163 -10.78 0.55 0.20
CA GLY A 163 -10.61 -0.80 -0.30
C GLY A 163 -11.84 -1.30 -1.05
N MET A 164 -13.03 -1.10 -0.49
CA MET A 164 -14.29 -1.49 -1.08
C MET A 164 -14.59 -0.72 -2.37
N ALA A 165 -14.38 0.61 -2.37
CA ALA A 165 -14.52 1.45 -3.55
C ALA A 165 -13.56 1.02 -4.67
N SER A 166 -12.30 0.72 -4.35
CA SER A 166 -11.31 0.24 -5.31
C SER A 166 -11.66 -1.14 -5.86
N ALA A 167 -12.21 -2.03 -5.03
CA ALA A 167 -12.72 -3.33 -5.46
C ALA A 167 -13.89 -3.17 -6.46
N TYR A 168 -14.85 -2.28 -6.18
CA TYR A 168 -15.91 -1.96 -7.13
C TYR A 168 -15.36 -1.43 -8.46
N MET A 169 -14.41 -0.52 -8.43
CA MET A 169 -13.84 0.04 -9.66
C MET A 169 -13.23 -1.03 -10.58
N LEU A 170 -12.66 -2.10 -10.03
CA LEU A 170 -12.08 -3.20 -10.82
C LEU A 170 -13.07 -4.30 -11.19
N THR A 171 -14.08 -4.56 -10.35
CA THR A 171 -14.96 -5.73 -10.50
C THR A 171 -16.37 -5.40 -10.96
N GLY A 172 -16.88 -4.21 -10.60
CA GLY A 172 -18.27 -3.82 -10.80
C GLY A 172 -19.24 -4.52 -9.83
N GLU A 173 -18.76 -5.20 -8.77
CA GLU A 173 -19.61 -5.86 -7.78
C GLU A 173 -20.30 -4.83 -6.88
N GLU A 174 -21.62 -4.69 -6.99
CA GLU A 174 -22.42 -3.65 -6.31
C GLU A 174 -22.35 -3.76 -4.77
N ASP A 175 -22.18 -4.94 -4.20
CA ASP A 175 -22.05 -5.14 -2.74
C ASP A 175 -20.85 -4.37 -2.18
N PHE A 176 -19.75 -4.28 -2.92
CA PHE A 176 -18.58 -3.51 -2.50
C PHE A 176 -18.85 -1.99 -2.52
N LEU A 177 -19.60 -1.53 -3.52
CA LEU A 177 -19.99 -0.13 -3.57
C LEU A 177 -20.97 0.22 -2.45
N ASP A 178 -21.92 -0.65 -2.11
CA ASP A 178 -22.86 -0.44 -1.00
C ASP A 178 -22.11 -0.29 0.33
N VAL A 179 -21.10 -1.12 0.60
CA VAL A 179 -20.22 -0.93 1.78
C VAL A 179 -19.52 0.43 1.74
N ALA A 180 -18.98 0.82 0.59
CA ALA A 180 -18.24 2.08 0.45
C ALA A 180 -19.14 3.31 0.64
N GLU A 181 -20.34 3.31 0.06
CA GLU A 181 -21.29 4.41 0.20
C GLU A 181 -21.84 4.52 1.62
N ARG A 182 -22.24 3.40 2.24
CA ARG A 182 -22.72 3.38 3.64
C ARG A 182 -21.62 3.79 4.62
N GLY A 183 -20.38 3.32 4.43
CA GLY A 183 -19.24 3.73 5.25
C GLY A 183 -18.92 5.22 5.11
N THR A 184 -19.02 5.75 3.91
CA THR A 184 -18.86 7.19 3.66
C THR A 184 -19.94 8.01 4.37
N GLU A 185 -21.21 7.60 4.28
CA GLU A 185 -22.29 8.30 5.01
C GLU A 185 -22.12 8.19 6.52
N TYR A 186 -21.72 7.02 7.04
CA TYR A 186 -21.45 6.83 8.46
C TYR A 186 -20.35 7.77 8.98
N LEU A 187 -19.24 7.90 8.24
CA LEU A 187 -18.19 8.87 8.56
C LEU A 187 -18.75 10.30 8.62
N ARG A 188 -19.58 10.68 7.65
CA ARG A 188 -20.16 12.01 7.55
C ARG A 188 -21.19 12.31 8.65
N GLU A 189 -21.96 11.32 9.08
CA GLU A 189 -23.01 11.49 10.09
C GLU A 189 -22.46 11.41 11.51
N HIS A 190 -21.48 10.53 11.76
CA HIS A 190 -21.04 10.19 13.11
C HIS A 190 -19.66 10.73 13.47
N MET A 191 -18.76 10.95 12.50
CA MET A 191 -17.33 11.18 12.79
C MET A 191 -16.80 12.53 12.32
N ARG A 192 -17.63 13.40 11.74
CA ARG A 192 -17.20 14.74 11.36
C ARG A 192 -17.74 15.81 12.29
N PHE A 193 -16.95 16.85 12.49
CA PHE A 193 -17.38 18.12 13.05
C PHE A 193 -17.36 19.20 11.96
N VAL A 194 -18.48 19.88 11.78
CA VAL A 194 -18.59 20.98 10.80
C VAL A 194 -18.55 22.30 11.56
N ASP A 195 -17.44 23.00 11.46
CA ASP A 195 -17.30 24.35 11.98
C ASP A 195 -17.76 25.34 10.90
N ARG A 196 -18.93 25.94 11.14
CA ARG A 196 -19.54 26.89 10.21
C ARG A 196 -18.96 28.29 10.30
N ASP A 197 -18.37 28.64 11.45
CA ASP A 197 -17.79 29.96 11.65
C ASP A 197 -16.42 30.03 10.97
N GLU A 198 -15.67 28.95 11.01
CA GLU A 198 -14.37 28.81 10.36
C GLU A 198 -14.44 28.24 8.94
N ASP A 199 -15.63 27.76 8.53
CA ASP A 199 -15.88 27.09 7.23
C ASP A 199 -14.94 25.90 6.99
N VAL A 200 -14.73 25.07 8.00
CA VAL A 200 -13.89 23.86 7.93
C VAL A 200 -14.65 22.62 8.40
N VAL A 201 -14.17 21.46 7.95
CA VAL A 201 -14.55 20.16 8.48
C VAL A 201 -13.33 19.52 9.10
N TYR A 202 -13.52 19.03 10.30
CA TYR A 202 -12.54 18.26 11.02
C TYR A 202 -13.12 16.91 11.43
N TRP A 203 -12.29 15.89 11.49
CA TRP A 203 -12.70 14.51 11.76
C TRP A 203 -12.26 14.11 13.16
N TYR A 204 -13.20 13.60 13.97
CA TYR A 204 -12.87 13.02 15.27
C TYR A 204 -11.86 11.87 15.06
N HIS A 205 -11.01 11.62 16.05
CA HIS A 205 -10.17 10.41 16.05
C HIS A 205 -11.04 9.15 15.85
N GLY A 206 -12.15 9.09 16.59
CA GLY A 206 -13.09 7.99 16.49
C GLY A 206 -14.31 8.20 17.37
N ILE A 207 -15.07 7.14 17.57
CA ILE A 207 -16.18 7.08 18.51
C ILE A 207 -16.10 5.80 19.34
N ASP A 208 -16.47 5.90 20.62
CA ASP A 208 -16.70 4.73 21.48
C ASP A 208 -18.21 4.45 21.49
N VAL A 209 -18.60 3.28 20.99
CA VAL A 209 -20.00 2.87 20.82
C VAL A 209 -20.33 1.78 21.83
N ARG A 210 -21.13 2.11 22.87
CA ARG A 210 -21.56 1.17 23.91
C ARG A 210 -23.07 1.24 24.12
N ASP A 211 -23.73 0.09 24.06
CA ASP A 211 -25.18 -0.01 24.31
C ASP A 211 -26.01 0.99 23.46
N GLY A 212 -25.58 1.24 22.21
CA GLY A 212 -26.23 2.19 21.31
C GLY A 212 -25.95 3.67 21.63
N GLN A 213 -25.05 3.96 22.55
CA GLN A 213 -24.59 5.31 22.84
C GLN A 213 -23.22 5.55 22.25
N GLU A 214 -23.03 6.73 21.68
CA GLU A 214 -21.77 7.18 21.09
C GLU A 214 -21.11 8.24 21.95
N SER A 215 -19.81 8.04 22.22
CA SER A 215 -18.93 9.04 22.82
C SER A 215 -17.87 9.45 21.81
N LYS A 216 -17.77 10.74 21.49
CA LYS A 216 -16.77 11.25 20.54
C LYS A 216 -15.37 11.23 21.16
N LEU A 217 -14.43 10.61 20.47
CA LEU A 217 -13.01 10.66 20.79
C LEU A 217 -12.39 11.79 19.96
N PHE A 218 -12.10 12.88 20.62
CA PHE A 218 -11.72 14.12 19.97
C PHE A 218 -10.28 14.10 19.46
N THR A 219 -9.39 13.52 20.26
CA THR A 219 -7.95 13.48 20.03
C THR A 219 -7.48 12.05 19.86
N SER A 220 -6.30 11.87 19.29
CA SER A 220 -5.67 10.56 19.20
C SER A 220 -5.40 9.97 20.59
N GLU A 221 -5.59 8.66 20.72
CA GLU A 221 -5.27 7.87 21.91
C GLU A 221 -3.92 7.15 21.78
N PHE A 222 -3.23 7.33 20.65
CA PHE A 222 -2.01 6.58 20.34
C PHE A 222 -0.73 7.32 20.71
N ASP A 223 0.15 6.59 21.37
CA ASP A 223 1.58 6.79 21.59
C ASP A 223 2.08 8.23 21.37
N ASP A 224 2.82 8.46 20.30
CA ASP A 224 3.39 9.77 19.98
C ASP A 224 2.33 10.85 19.69
N ASP A 225 1.12 10.45 19.30
CA ASP A 225 0.02 11.34 18.91
C ASP A 225 -0.94 11.66 20.07
N TYR A 226 -0.70 11.07 21.25
CA TYR A 226 -1.61 11.14 22.40
C TYR A 226 -1.99 12.57 22.78
N ALA A 227 -3.28 12.80 22.95
CA ALA A 227 -3.90 14.09 23.30
C ALA A 227 -3.66 15.23 22.30
N ALA A 228 -3.31 14.92 21.05
CA ALA A 228 -3.17 15.87 19.95
C ALA A 228 -4.12 15.53 18.79
N ILE A 229 -4.25 16.45 17.83
CA ILE A 229 -4.88 16.17 16.54
C ILE A 229 -3.77 16.03 15.50
N PRO A 230 -3.44 14.82 15.06
CA PRO A 230 -2.41 14.62 14.04
C PRO A 230 -2.97 14.92 12.64
N ALA A 231 -2.17 15.56 11.80
CA ALA A 231 -2.48 15.73 10.37
C ALA A 231 -2.74 14.39 9.68
N TYR A 232 -2.00 13.36 10.07
CA TYR A 232 -2.11 12.00 9.56
C TYR A 232 -3.54 11.44 9.60
N GLU A 233 -4.23 11.54 10.73
CA GLU A 233 -5.59 11.04 10.87
C GLU A 233 -6.58 11.84 10.00
N GLN A 234 -6.40 13.17 9.91
CA GLN A 234 -7.22 14.02 9.04
C GLN A 234 -7.00 13.69 7.55
N ILE A 235 -5.77 13.37 7.15
CA ILE A 235 -5.43 12.92 5.80
C ILE A 235 -6.11 11.59 5.50
N TYR A 236 -6.00 10.61 6.39
CA TYR A 236 -6.57 9.28 6.17
C TYR A 236 -8.09 9.24 6.34
N ALA A 237 -8.71 10.20 7.02
CA ALA A 237 -10.15 10.38 6.99
C ALA A 237 -10.68 10.65 5.56
N LEU A 238 -9.88 11.24 4.69
CA LEU A 238 -10.27 11.56 3.31
C LEU A 238 -10.05 10.41 2.31
N VAL A 239 -9.29 9.37 2.64
CA VAL A 239 -8.86 8.36 1.67
C VAL A 239 -10.04 7.60 1.04
N GLY A 240 -10.96 7.11 1.85
CA GLY A 240 -12.14 6.37 1.39
C GLY A 240 -13.16 7.28 0.73
N GLN A 241 -13.40 8.43 1.33
CA GLN A 241 -14.34 9.41 0.82
C GLN A 241 -13.95 9.90 -0.58
N THR A 242 -12.67 10.16 -0.81
CA THR A 242 -12.17 10.58 -2.13
C THR A 242 -12.35 9.48 -3.18
N GLN A 243 -12.13 8.22 -2.82
CA GLN A 243 -12.33 7.12 -3.74
C GLN A 243 -13.83 6.90 -4.05
N THR A 244 -14.71 7.04 -3.06
CA THR A 244 -16.16 7.02 -3.27
C THR A 244 -16.61 8.22 -4.14
N TYR A 245 -16.08 9.41 -3.89
CA TYR A 245 -16.34 10.58 -4.73
C TYR A 245 -15.92 10.37 -6.19
N ARG A 246 -14.79 9.72 -6.41
CA ARG A 246 -14.28 9.39 -7.74
C ARG A 246 -15.23 8.50 -8.53
N ILE A 247 -15.94 7.59 -7.84
CA ILE A 247 -16.92 6.69 -8.45
C ILE A 247 -18.27 7.38 -8.67
N THR A 248 -18.74 8.13 -7.67
CA THR A 248 -20.13 8.60 -7.59
C THR A 248 -20.32 10.05 -8.01
N GLY A 249 -19.30 10.89 -7.89
CA GLY A 249 -19.40 12.34 -8.09
C GLY A 249 -20.32 13.03 -7.08
N ASP A 250 -20.59 12.43 -5.90
CA ASP A 250 -21.47 13.00 -4.88
C ASP A 250 -20.92 14.34 -4.38
N ARG A 251 -21.65 15.42 -4.68
CA ARG A 251 -21.22 16.79 -4.35
C ARG A 251 -21.08 17.04 -2.86
N ARG A 252 -21.82 16.29 -2.02
CA ARG A 252 -21.75 16.43 -0.56
C ARG A 252 -20.40 15.95 -0.05
N ILE A 253 -19.87 14.86 -0.63
CA ILE A 253 -18.53 14.36 -0.31
C ILE A 253 -17.48 15.38 -0.77
N GLY A 254 -17.59 15.89 -2.00
CA GLY A 254 -16.69 16.93 -2.50
C GLY A 254 -16.65 18.18 -1.61
N SER A 255 -17.80 18.59 -1.08
CA SER A 255 -17.87 19.73 -0.15
C SER A 255 -17.15 19.47 1.18
N ASP A 256 -17.28 18.26 1.73
CA ASP A 256 -16.58 17.87 2.97
C ASP A 256 -15.05 17.80 2.74
N ILE A 257 -14.63 17.28 1.59
CA ILE A 257 -13.21 17.24 1.20
C ILE A 257 -12.67 18.68 1.10
N ASP A 258 -13.34 19.57 0.36
CA ASP A 258 -12.92 20.98 0.22
C ASP A 258 -12.83 21.68 1.58
N ALA A 259 -13.77 21.42 2.50
CA ALA A 259 -13.75 21.98 3.84
C ALA A 259 -12.61 21.42 4.71
N THR A 260 -12.24 20.15 4.52
CA THR A 260 -11.06 19.57 5.20
C THR A 260 -9.76 20.10 4.60
N LEU A 261 -9.70 20.38 3.30
CA LEU A 261 -8.55 21.06 2.69
C LEU A 261 -8.33 22.45 3.30
N ARG A 262 -9.44 23.19 3.55
CA ARG A 262 -9.34 24.47 4.28
C ARG A 262 -8.84 24.32 5.72
N LEU A 263 -9.18 23.21 6.40
CA LEU A 263 -8.60 22.90 7.72
C LEU A 263 -7.07 22.81 7.65
N PHE A 264 -6.54 22.06 6.66
CA PHE A 264 -5.10 21.95 6.47
C PHE A 264 -4.46 23.30 6.17
N ASP A 265 -5.00 24.07 5.23
CA ASP A 265 -4.46 25.38 4.86
C ASP A 265 -4.47 26.38 6.02
N ARG A 266 -5.46 26.29 6.91
CA ARG A 266 -5.64 27.27 7.97
C ARG A 266 -4.90 26.94 9.26
N PHE A 267 -4.85 25.66 9.65
CA PHE A 267 -4.38 25.26 10.98
C PHE A 267 -3.11 24.40 10.96
N PHE A 268 -2.86 23.68 9.87
CA PHE A 268 -1.66 22.83 9.77
C PHE A 268 -0.55 23.44 8.90
N ARG A 269 -0.90 24.29 7.93
CA ARG A 269 0.10 24.83 6.99
C ARG A 269 1.08 25.77 7.70
N ASP A 270 2.37 25.65 7.34
CA ASP A 270 3.38 26.63 7.69
C ASP A 270 3.43 27.70 6.56
N PRO A 271 2.90 28.92 6.81
CA PRO A 271 2.86 29.97 5.79
C PRO A 271 4.22 30.56 5.45
N ASP A 272 5.20 30.42 6.35
CA ASP A 272 6.51 31.05 6.21
C ASP A 272 7.51 30.15 5.47
N ARG A 273 7.43 28.83 5.68
CA ARG A 273 8.42 27.85 5.20
C ARG A 273 7.83 26.70 4.37
N GLY A 274 6.52 26.71 4.16
CA GLY A 274 5.81 25.66 3.45
C GLY A 274 5.69 24.34 4.20
N GLY A 275 4.91 23.45 3.64
CA GLY A 275 4.54 22.17 4.24
C GLY A 275 3.53 22.30 5.37
N TYR A 276 3.28 21.18 6.05
CA TYR A 276 2.25 21.07 7.07
C TYR A 276 2.86 20.57 8.39
N PHE A 277 2.47 21.19 9.49
CA PHE A 277 2.82 20.70 10.84
C PHE A 277 2.15 19.35 11.10
N SER A 278 2.82 18.52 11.86
CA SER A 278 2.36 17.15 12.13
C SER A 278 1.15 17.11 13.07
N HIS A 279 1.06 18.05 14.02
CA HIS A 279 0.03 18.07 15.06
C HIS A 279 -0.43 19.50 15.36
N ILE A 280 -1.69 19.61 15.76
CA ILE A 280 -2.25 20.83 16.33
C ILE A 280 -2.85 20.54 17.72
N ASP A 281 -2.86 21.56 18.58
CA ASP A 281 -3.52 21.51 19.87
C ASP A 281 -5.05 21.42 19.69
N PRO A 282 -5.75 20.52 20.39
CA PRO A 282 -7.18 20.30 20.18
C PRO A 282 -8.09 21.43 20.66
N VAL A 283 -7.58 22.35 21.47
CA VAL A 283 -8.37 23.48 22.03
C VAL A 283 -8.20 24.74 21.20
N LEU A 284 -6.95 25.05 20.82
CA LEU A 284 -6.60 26.29 20.12
C LEU A 284 -6.34 26.08 18.62
N LEU A 285 -6.29 24.82 18.15
CA LEU A 285 -5.96 24.43 16.78
C LEU A 285 -4.63 25.03 16.30
N ASP A 286 -3.65 25.14 17.19
CA ASP A 286 -2.37 25.81 16.95
C ASP A 286 -1.21 24.80 17.10
N PRO A 287 -0.32 24.66 16.10
CA PRO A 287 0.82 23.75 16.14
C PRO A 287 1.95 24.22 17.09
N HIS A 288 1.86 25.43 17.63
CA HIS A 288 2.91 26.04 18.45
C HIS A 288 2.64 25.98 19.96
N GLN A 289 1.58 25.29 20.40
CA GLN A 289 1.20 25.20 21.80
C GLN A 289 2.12 24.27 22.60
N ASP A 290 2.41 24.65 23.84
CA ASP A 290 3.25 23.85 24.77
C ASP A 290 2.56 22.52 25.17
N SER A 291 1.23 22.44 25.09
CA SER A 291 0.46 21.21 25.30
C SER A 291 0.87 20.06 24.37
N LEU A 292 1.36 20.38 23.18
CA LEU A 292 1.85 19.41 22.19
C LEU A 292 3.21 18.77 22.57
N ARG A 293 3.89 19.29 23.57
CA ARG A 293 5.16 18.73 24.08
C ARG A 293 6.19 18.51 22.96
N HIS A 294 6.61 17.24 22.74
CA HIS A 294 7.58 16.86 21.69
C HIS A 294 7.04 17.02 20.27
N ASN A 295 5.72 17.09 20.09
CA ASN A 295 5.08 17.29 18.78
C ASN A 295 4.97 18.77 18.36
N LYS A 296 5.31 19.71 19.28
CA LYS A 296 5.22 21.14 19.03
C LYS A 296 6.08 21.55 17.84
N SER A 297 5.46 22.19 16.84
CA SER A 297 6.14 22.77 15.68
C SER A 297 7.02 21.77 14.92
N ARG A 298 6.49 20.57 14.63
CA ARG A 298 7.19 19.50 13.92
C ARG A 298 6.54 19.23 12.57
N LYS A 299 7.37 18.79 11.61
CA LYS A 299 6.94 18.31 10.28
C LYS A 299 7.51 16.91 10.06
N ASN A 300 6.78 16.08 9.35
CA ASN A 300 7.24 14.74 9.00
C ASN A 300 6.68 14.28 7.64
N TRP A 301 7.12 13.11 7.17
CA TRP A 301 6.57 12.49 5.98
C TRP A 301 5.04 12.41 6.06
N ASN A 302 4.48 11.98 7.18
CA ASN A 302 3.05 11.76 7.33
C ASN A 302 2.22 13.05 7.17
N SER A 303 2.73 14.19 7.66
CA SER A 303 2.03 15.48 7.55
C SER A 303 2.28 16.21 6.24
N VAL A 304 3.39 15.91 5.54
CA VAL A 304 3.77 16.60 4.31
C VAL A 304 3.49 15.73 3.09
N GLY A 305 3.97 14.49 3.08
CA GLY A 305 3.95 13.64 1.90
C GLY A 305 2.70 12.78 1.74
N ASP A 306 2.11 12.31 2.84
CA ASP A 306 0.98 11.37 2.77
C ASP A 306 -0.30 11.95 2.15
N HIS A 307 -0.42 13.28 2.07
CA HIS A 307 -1.50 13.91 1.28
C HIS A 307 -1.58 13.32 -0.14
N ALA A 308 -0.44 13.12 -0.79
CA ALA A 308 -0.39 12.72 -2.19
C ALA A 308 -0.98 11.32 -2.43
N PRO A 309 -0.43 10.23 -1.85
CA PRO A 309 -0.96 8.88 -2.11
C PRO A 309 -2.32 8.63 -1.45
N ALA A 310 -2.57 9.19 -0.27
CA ALA A 310 -3.79 8.91 0.46
C ALA A 310 -5.04 9.39 -0.31
N TYR A 311 -5.08 10.65 -0.70
CA TYR A 311 -6.28 11.19 -1.33
C TYR A 311 -6.03 12.17 -2.48
N LEU A 312 -4.97 12.99 -2.43
CA LEU A 312 -4.87 14.17 -3.27
C LEU A 312 -4.65 13.84 -4.76
N ILE A 313 -3.91 12.78 -5.08
CA ILE A 313 -3.80 12.29 -6.46
C ILE A 313 -5.17 11.81 -6.94
N ASN A 314 -5.89 11.01 -6.15
CA ASN A 314 -7.23 10.54 -6.50
C ASN A 314 -8.23 11.68 -6.65
N LEU A 315 -8.13 12.71 -5.82
CA LEU A 315 -8.96 13.91 -5.92
C LEU A 315 -8.65 14.71 -7.20
N PHE A 316 -7.37 14.86 -7.56
CA PHE A 316 -6.97 15.45 -8.84
C PHE A 316 -7.51 14.64 -10.03
N LEU A 317 -7.40 13.32 -9.99
CA LEU A 317 -7.94 12.44 -11.04
C LEU A 317 -9.46 12.59 -11.19
N ALA A 318 -10.18 12.75 -10.08
CA ALA A 318 -11.63 12.92 -10.08
C ALA A 318 -12.08 14.30 -10.59
N THR A 319 -11.34 15.36 -10.24
CA THR A 319 -11.76 16.75 -10.50
C THR A 319 -11.06 17.42 -11.68
N GLY A 320 -9.78 17.09 -11.90
CA GLY A 320 -8.89 17.83 -12.80
C GLY A 320 -8.62 19.27 -12.33
N ASP A 321 -8.91 19.60 -11.07
CA ASP A 321 -8.73 20.95 -10.55
C ASP A 321 -7.24 21.27 -10.40
N LYS A 322 -6.86 22.41 -10.98
CA LYS A 322 -5.49 22.91 -10.94
C LYS A 322 -4.97 23.13 -9.51
N ARG A 323 -5.85 23.52 -8.58
CA ARG A 323 -5.48 23.74 -7.17
C ARG A 323 -4.89 22.46 -6.54
N HIS A 324 -5.46 21.29 -6.86
CA HIS A 324 -4.95 20.00 -6.36
C HIS A 324 -3.59 19.67 -6.98
N ALA A 325 -3.40 19.96 -8.26
CA ALA A 325 -2.10 19.79 -8.91
C ALA A 325 -1.04 20.76 -8.36
N ASP A 326 -1.42 21.99 -8.01
CA ASP A 326 -0.52 22.99 -7.39
C ASP A 326 -0.10 22.52 -5.98
N MET A 327 -1.03 22.01 -5.17
CA MET A 327 -0.74 21.45 -3.85
C MET A 327 0.17 20.21 -3.94
N LEU A 328 -0.08 19.31 -4.91
CA LEU A 328 0.80 18.16 -5.18
C LEU A 328 2.21 18.62 -5.56
N GLU A 329 2.34 19.62 -6.44
CA GLU A 329 3.63 20.14 -6.86
C GLU A 329 4.40 20.77 -5.70
N GLU A 330 3.76 21.61 -4.88
CA GLU A 330 4.37 22.15 -3.66
C GLU A 330 4.86 21.05 -2.72
N THR A 331 4.04 20.02 -2.50
CA THR A 331 4.39 18.87 -1.66
C THR A 331 5.65 18.17 -2.17
N PHE A 332 5.72 17.85 -3.45
CA PHE A 332 6.86 17.11 -4.00
C PHE A 332 8.10 17.98 -4.19
N ASP A 333 7.95 19.28 -4.43
CA ASP A 333 9.08 20.22 -4.44
C ASP A 333 9.74 20.28 -3.05
N LEU A 334 8.94 20.38 -1.98
CA LEU A 334 9.46 20.34 -0.60
C LEU A 334 10.13 18.99 -0.26
N ILE A 335 9.57 17.88 -0.73
CA ILE A 335 10.19 16.55 -0.55
C ILE A 335 11.55 16.50 -1.24
N VAL A 336 11.65 16.95 -2.50
CA VAL A 336 12.92 16.95 -3.25
C VAL A 336 13.94 17.90 -2.62
N GLU A 337 13.51 19.03 -2.08
CA GLU A 337 14.38 20.04 -1.47
C GLU A 337 14.91 19.61 -0.10
N HIS A 338 14.05 19.08 0.76
CA HIS A 338 14.38 18.91 2.19
C HIS A 338 14.64 17.48 2.64
N PHE A 339 14.06 16.47 1.97
CA PHE A 339 14.14 15.09 2.45
C PHE A 339 15.48 14.38 2.12
N PRO A 340 16.12 14.60 0.96
CA PRO A 340 17.42 14.00 0.68
C PRO A 340 18.50 14.49 1.67
N GLU A 341 19.29 13.55 2.17
CA GLU A 341 20.45 13.85 3.02
C GLU A 341 21.74 13.52 2.30
N GLU A 342 22.72 14.44 2.33
CA GLU A 342 24.02 14.23 1.67
C GLU A 342 24.75 13.05 2.32
N GLY A 343 25.24 12.12 1.51
CA GLY A 343 25.95 10.92 1.97
C GLY A 343 25.07 9.81 2.54
N SER A 344 23.74 10.02 2.67
CA SER A 344 22.80 8.99 3.10
C SER A 344 22.09 8.33 1.91
N PRO A 345 21.88 6.98 1.93
CA PRO A 345 21.01 6.32 0.97
C PRO A 345 19.53 6.54 1.26
N PHE A 346 19.18 7.05 2.43
CA PHE A 346 17.83 7.24 2.91
C PHE A 346 17.44 8.72 2.92
N VAL A 347 16.14 8.99 2.81
CA VAL A 347 15.60 10.32 3.08
C VAL A 347 15.55 10.60 4.57
N GLN A 348 15.59 11.87 4.96
CA GLN A 348 15.18 12.32 6.27
C GLN A 348 13.67 12.48 6.29
N GLU A 349 13.03 12.07 7.38
CA GLU A 349 11.57 12.02 7.45
C GLU A 349 10.96 12.88 8.55
N ARG A 350 11.78 13.44 9.44
CA ARG A 350 11.36 14.22 10.62
C ARG A 350 12.16 15.50 10.75
N PHE A 351 11.44 16.61 10.95
CA PHE A 351 12.01 17.95 10.90
C PHE A 351 11.43 18.85 11.98
N HIS A 352 12.25 19.80 12.41
CA HIS A 352 11.79 21.00 13.06
C HIS A 352 11.05 21.91 12.07
N ALA A 353 10.40 22.98 12.55
CA ALA A 353 9.67 23.92 11.70
C ALA A 353 10.54 24.52 10.58
N ASP A 354 11.83 24.68 10.81
CA ASP A 354 12.80 25.26 9.85
C ASP A 354 13.43 24.26 8.88
N TRP A 355 12.87 23.06 8.80
CA TRP A 355 13.35 21.92 8.00
C TRP A 355 14.70 21.34 8.45
N SER A 356 15.25 21.79 9.59
CA SER A 356 16.39 21.09 10.17
C SER A 356 15.99 19.69 10.66
N PRO A 357 16.83 18.65 10.43
CA PRO A 357 16.52 17.29 10.84
C PRO A 357 16.29 17.15 12.35
N ASP A 358 15.18 16.52 12.74
CA ASP A 358 14.95 16.10 14.13
C ASP A 358 15.22 14.59 14.26
N ARG A 359 16.31 14.24 14.94
CA ARG A 359 16.77 12.86 15.11
C ARG A 359 16.43 12.26 16.47
N GLU A 360 15.67 12.98 17.28
CA GLU A 360 15.27 12.55 18.63
C GLU A 360 13.76 12.39 18.75
N TRP A 361 12.99 12.88 17.77
CA TRP A 361 11.54 12.93 17.82
C TRP A 361 10.89 11.56 17.57
N GLY A 362 10.00 11.18 18.50
CA GLY A 362 9.16 10.01 18.43
C GLY A 362 9.92 8.68 18.37
N TRP A 363 9.23 7.61 18.07
CA TRP A 363 9.79 6.26 18.02
C TRP A 363 10.83 6.05 16.90
N GLN A 364 10.73 6.81 15.83
CA GLN A 364 11.66 6.69 14.70
C GLN A 364 13.06 7.21 15.03
N GLN A 365 13.18 8.29 15.77
CA GLN A 365 14.49 8.89 16.12
C GLN A 365 15.39 9.03 14.87
N ASP A 366 16.66 8.61 14.93
CA ASP A 366 17.58 8.57 13.79
C ASP A 366 17.49 7.23 13.02
N ARG A 367 16.29 6.86 12.58
CA ARG A 367 16.01 5.64 11.83
C ARG A 367 15.35 5.96 10.50
N ALA A 368 15.58 5.11 9.51
CA ALA A 368 14.95 5.17 8.20
C ALA A 368 13.88 4.09 8.08
N VAL A 369 12.70 4.47 7.62
CA VAL A 369 11.63 3.54 7.29
C VAL A 369 11.77 3.18 5.82
N VAL A 370 12.08 1.91 5.54
CA VAL A 370 12.37 1.43 4.18
C VAL A 370 11.19 1.67 3.23
N GLY A 371 9.98 1.36 3.69
CA GLY A 371 8.76 1.55 2.90
C GLY A 371 8.50 3.01 2.56
N HIS A 372 8.79 3.97 3.44
CA HIS A 372 8.63 5.39 3.11
C HIS A 372 9.59 5.84 2.00
N ASN A 373 10.84 5.37 2.01
CA ASN A 373 11.77 5.65 0.91
C ASN A 373 11.23 5.13 -0.44
N LEU A 374 10.66 3.92 -0.44
CA LEU A 374 10.04 3.32 -1.63
C LEU A 374 8.72 4.03 -1.99
N LYS A 375 7.90 4.41 -1.00
CA LYS A 375 6.65 5.18 -1.18
C LYS A 375 6.91 6.53 -1.83
N ILE A 376 7.95 7.23 -1.40
CA ILE A 376 8.40 8.47 -2.03
C ILE A 376 8.79 8.22 -3.49
N ALA A 377 9.56 7.16 -3.77
CA ALA A 377 10.03 6.87 -5.12
C ALA A 377 8.88 6.69 -6.12
N TRP A 378 7.88 5.86 -5.81
CA TRP A 378 6.81 5.64 -6.78
C TRP A 378 5.82 6.81 -6.86
N ASN A 379 5.61 7.57 -5.78
CA ASN A 379 4.78 8.77 -5.84
C ASN A 379 5.45 9.93 -6.60
N LEU A 380 6.75 10.05 -6.55
CA LEU A 380 7.50 10.97 -7.43
C LEU A 380 7.27 10.65 -8.91
N MET A 381 7.22 9.36 -9.29
CA MET A 381 6.90 8.97 -10.67
C MET A 381 5.45 9.33 -11.06
N ARG A 382 4.49 9.17 -10.15
CA ARG A 382 3.11 9.61 -10.36
C ARG A 382 3.01 11.13 -10.50
N MET A 383 3.72 11.87 -9.66
CA MET A 383 3.79 13.33 -9.77
C MET A 383 4.44 13.79 -11.07
N ASN A 384 5.50 13.10 -11.50
CA ASN A 384 6.14 13.39 -12.79
C ASN A 384 5.20 13.19 -13.98
N ALA A 385 4.23 12.28 -13.89
CA ALA A 385 3.18 12.11 -14.90
C ALA A 385 2.17 13.28 -14.91
N ILE A 386 1.94 13.94 -13.77
CA ILE A 386 1.06 15.12 -13.66
C ILE A 386 1.80 16.40 -14.08
N ARG A 387 2.99 16.62 -13.53
CA ARG A 387 3.87 17.78 -13.82
C ARG A 387 5.32 17.33 -13.90
N PRO A 388 5.85 17.14 -15.11
CA PRO A 388 7.19 16.60 -15.32
C PRO A 388 8.30 17.52 -14.76
N LYS A 389 9.18 16.94 -13.94
CA LYS A 389 10.43 17.56 -13.46
C LYS A 389 11.53 16.51 -13.38
N ALA A 390 12.72 16.80 -13.92
CA ALA A 390 13.86 15.88 -13.89
C ALA A 390 14.23 15.47 -12.45
N SER A 391 14.15 16.41 -11.48
CA SER A 391 14.45 16.17 -10.08
C SER A 391 13.55 15.10 -9.42
N TYR A 392 12.29 14.95 -9.87
CA TYR A 392 11.40 13.90 -9.41
C TYR A 392 11.90 12.51 -9.83
N VAL A 393 12.25 12.37 -11.09
CA VAL A 393 12.77 11.11 -11.64
C VAL A 393 14.13 10.76 -11.02
N GLU A 394 15.03 11.74 -10.90
CA GLU A 394 16.36 11.54 -10.32
C GLU A 394 16.29 11.04 -8.86
N LEU A 395 15.44 11.65 -8.03
CA LEU A 395 15.25 11.19 -6.65
C LEU A 395 14.57 9.83 -6.59
N ALA A 396 13.53 9.59 -7.39
CA ALA A 396 12.84 8.31 -7.45
C ALA A 396 13.79 7.16 -7.80
N GLU A 397 14.59 7.32 -8.87
CA GLU A 397 15.57 6.31 -9.27
C GLU A 397 16.69 6.13 -8.25
N LYS A 398 17.21 7.23 -7.67
CA LYS A 398 18.22 7.16 -6.60
C LYS A 398 17.73 6.28 -5.44
N LEU A 399 16.52 6.50 -4.95
CA LEU A 399 15.93 5.73 -3.85
C LEU A 399 15.72 4.26 -4.27
N ALA A 400 15.10 4.03 -5.42
CA ALA A 400 14.81 2.68 -5.89
C ALA A 400 16.09 1.85 -6.15
N ARG A 401 17.18 2.46 -6.63
CA ARG A 401 18.45 1.76 -6.86
C ARG A 401 19.22 1.46 -5.57
N SER A 402 19.07 2.30 -4.55
CA SER A 402 19.77 2.09 -3.27
C SER A 402 19.05 1.12 -2.34
N MET A 403 17.72 1.12 -2.30
CA MET A 403 16.96 0.33 -1.32
C MET A 403 17.20 -1.18 -1.35
N PRO A 404 17.45 -1.86 -2.49
CA PRO A 404 17.76 -3.30 -2.49
C PRO A 404 19.01 -3.65 -1.66
N GLU A 405 19.99 -2.76 -1.58
CA GLU A 405 21.17 -2.97 -0.75
C GLU A 405 20.89 -2.79 0.74
N TYR A 406 20.08 -1.81 1.10
CA TYR A 406 19.93 -1.35 2.49
C TYR A 406 18.64 -1.81 3.17
N GLY A 407 17.59 -2.16 2.44
CA GLY A 407 16.28 -2.49 2.99
C GLY A 407 15.79 -3.90 2.72
N SER A 408 16.37 -4.63 1.73
CA SER A 408 15.88 -5.98 1.38
C SER A 408 16.60 -7.10 2.14
N ASP A 409 15.88 -8.21 2.37
CA ASP A 409 16.48 -9.48 2.79
C ASP A 409 16.94 -10.27 1.58
N ARG A 410 18.21 -10.13 1.25
CA ARG A 410 18.79 -10.70 0.04
C ARG A 410 19.00 -12.23 0.07
N GLN A 411 18.78 -12.86 1.22
CA GLN A 411 18.81 -14.32 1.36
C GLN A 411 17.40 -14.91 1.29
N ARG A 412 16.44 -14.31 2.04
CA ARG A 412 15.10 -14.88 2.23
C ARG A 412 14.05 -14.22 1.34
N GLY A 413 14.41 -13.08 0.73
CA GLY A 413 13.45 -12.23 0.02
C GLY A 413 12.63 -11.35 0.96
N GLY A 414 11.86 -10.43 0.37
CA GLY A 414 11.06 -9.46 1.11
C GLY A 414 11.88 -8.30 1.69
N TRP A 415 11.18 -7.39 2.36
CA TRP A 415 11.70 -6.09 2.80
C TRP A 415 11.55 -5.94 4.30
N TYR A 416 12.63 -5.50 4.94
CA TYR A 416 12.61 -5.13 6.34
C TYR A 416 11.93 -3.78 6.55
N ASP A 417 11.53 -3.51 7.79
CA ASP A 417 10.72 -2.36 8.15
C ASP A 417 11.59 -1.10 8.37
N VAL A 418 12.46 -1.15 9.36
CA VAL A 418 13.22 0.00 9.85
C VAL A 418 14.70 -0.32 9.94
N VAL A 419 15.53 0.65 9.54
CA VAL A 419 16.99 0.55 9.48
C VAL A 419 17.61 1.71 10.28
N ASP A 420 18.66 1.44 11.06
CA ASP A 420 19.45 2.50 11.67
C ASP A 420 20.15 3.32 10.57
N ARG A 421 19.96 4.65 10.57
CA ARG A 421 20.54 5.54 9.56
C ARG A 421 22.05 5.64 9.66
N THR A 422 22.57 5.55 10.88
CA THR A 422 24.00 5.64 11.17
C THR A 422 24.61 4.26 11.26
N ARG A 423 25.72 4.04 10.51
CA ARG A 423 26.54 2.84 10.65
C ARG A 423 27.56 3.03 11.76
N GLY A 424 27.79 1.99 12.55
CA GLY A 424 28.96 1.95 13.43
C GLY A 424 30.28 2.01 12.63
N GLU A 425 31.33 2.58 13.22
CA GLU A 425 32.64 2.76 12.54
C GLU A 425 33.22 1.44 11.98
N ASP A 426 32.96 0.32 12.66
CA ASP A 426 33.41 -1.02 12.24
C ASP A 426 32.35 -1.81 11.43
N GLU A 427 31.21 -1.20 11.09
CA GLU A 427 30.11 -1.92 10.43
C GLU A 427 30.11 -1.67 8.93
N ARG A 428 30.02 -2.76 8.16
CA ARG A 428 29.92 -2.71 6.70
C ARG A 428 28.52 -2.33 6.21
N ARG A 429 27.47 -2.52 7.04
CA ARG A 429 26.06 -2.34 6.70
C ARG A 429 25.32 -1.66 7.83
N HIS A 430 24.24 -1.00 7.50
CA HIS A 430 23.27 -0.53 8.47
C HIS A 430 22.58 -1.70 9.17
N ARG A 431 22.21 -1.54 10.44
CA ARG A 431 21.47 -2.55 11.21
C ARG A 431 19.99 -2.44 10.93
N PHE A 432 19.33 -3.57 10.76
CA PHE A 432 17.87 -3.64 10.81
C PHE A 432 17.43 -3.58 12.28
N VAL A 433 16.49 -2.66 12.57
CA VAL A 433 15.99 -2.49 13.94
C VAL A 433 15.15 -3.70 14.35
N TRP A 434 14.28 -4.16 13.44
CA TRP A 434 13.46 -5.35 13.62
C TRP A 434 13.82 -6.41 12.57
N HIS A 435 14.97 -7.00 12.74
CA HIS A 435 15.56 -7.98 11.81
C HIS A 435 14.87 -9.36 11.83
N ASP A 436 13.94 -9.58 12.75
CA ASP A 436 13.20 -10.82 12.95
C ASP A 436 11.85 -10.83 12.25
N ARG A 437 11.39 -9.70 11.67
CA ARG A 437 10.07 -9.56 11.05
C ARG A 437 10.02 -8.60 9.87
N LYS A 438 8.93 -8.75 9.09
CA LYS A 438 8.62 -7.95 7.90
C LYS A 438 7.14 -7.60 7.92
N ALA A 439 6.78 -6.34 7.65
CA ALA A 439 5.41 -5.86 7.66
C ALA A 439 4.79 -5.87 6.25
N TRP A 440 3.47 -6.09 6.15
CA TRP A 440 2.72 -6.20 4.90
C TRP A 440 2.81 -4.93 4.05
N TRP A 441 2.64 -3.76 4.65
CA TRP A 441 2.65 -2.48 3.96
C TRP A 441 4.02 -2.13 3.36
N GLN A 442 5.11 -2.58 3.98
CA GLN A 442 6.47 -2.40 3.45
C GLN A 442 6.66 -3.18 2.15
N GLN A 443 6.08 -4.39 2.07
CA GLN A 443 6.12 -5.21 0.85
C GLN A 443 5.34 -4.53 -0.28
N GLU A 444 4.17 -3.99 0.03
CA GLU A 444 3.39 -3.19 -0.92
C GLU A 444 4.22 -2.06 -1.53
N GLN A 445 4.86 -1.24 -0.66
CA GLN A 445 5.65 -0.09 -1.14
C GLN A 445 6.76 -0.53 -2.09
N ALA A 446 7.40 -1.67 -1.81
CA ALA A 446 8.42 -2.22 -2.69
C ALA A 446 7.85 -2.70 -4.03
N ILE A 447 6.74 -3.44 -4.00
CA ILE A 447 6.10 -3.92 -5.23
C ILE A 447 5.69 -2.74 -6.11
N LEU A 448 5.02 -1.75 -5.55
CA LEU A 448 4.55 -0.58 -6.29
C LEU A 448 5.72 0.26 -6.83
N ALA A 449 6.76 0.49 -6.03
CA ALA A 449 7.93 1.24 -6.47
C ALA A 449 8.56 0.61 -7.72
N TYR A 450 8.86 -0.68 -7.66
CA TYR A 450 9.54 -1.35 -8.77
C TYR A 450 8.63 -1.60 -9.97
N LEU A 451 7.35 -1.89 -9.75
CA LEU A 451 6.39 -2.06 -10.86
C LEU A 451 6.16 -0.73 -11.61
N ILE A 452 5.96 0.36 -10.87
CA ILE A 452 5.74 1.69 -11.45
C ILE A 452 6.99 2.19 -12.17
N LEU A 453 8.18 2.05 -11.56
CA LEU A 453 9.42 2.42 -12.23
C LEU A 453 9.68 1.55 -13.46
N ALA A 454 9.48 0.23 -13.39
CA ALA A 454 9.63 -0.65 -14.55
C ALA A 454 8.68 -0.27 -15.69
N GLY A 455 7.41 -0.01 -15.39
CA GLY A 455 6.41 0.42 -16.39
C GLY A 455 6.74 1.77 -17.04
N ASN A 456 7.38 2.68 -16.29
CA ASN A 456 7.76 4.01 -16.81
C ASN A 456 9.08 3.99 -17.58
N THR A 457 10.06 3.20 -17.16
CA THR A 457 11.45 3.25 -17.69
C THR A 457 11.80 2.08 -18.60
N GLY A 458 11.12 0.92 -18.47
CA GLY A 458 11.48 -0.32 -19.13
C GLY A 458 12.75 -0.98 -18.58
N ASP A 459 13.26 -0.54 -17.41
CA ASP A 459 14.48 -1.08 -16.81
C ASP A 459 14.27 -2.51 -16.28
N ALA A 460 15.05 -3.43 -16.81
CA ALA A 460 14.99 -4.85 -16.44
C ALA A 460 15.39 -5.12 -14.96
N GLU A 461 16.20 -4.26 -14.37
CA GLU A 461 16.57 -4.37 -12.96
C GLU A 461 15.36 -4.07 -12.07
N PHE A 462 14.59 -3.03 -12.37
CA PHE A 462 13.33 -2.73 -11.67
C PHE A 462 12.31 -3.85 -11.86
N THR A 463 12.18 -4.40 -13.08
CA THR A 463 11.32 -5.58 -13.32
C THR A 463 11.72 -6.76 -12.43
N ARG A 464 13.01 -7.06 -12.30
CA ARG A 464 13.50 -8.14 -11.44
C ARG A 464 13.16 -7.89 -9.97
N HIS A 465 13.42 -6.70 -9.46
CA HIS A 465 13.10 -6.35 -8.06
C HIS A 465 11.59 -6.36 -7.78
N GLY A 466 10.76 -5.91 -8.71
CA GLY A 466 9.30 -6.00 -8.62
C GLY A 466 8.82 -7.45 -8.53
N ARG A 467 9.38 -8.36 -9.36
CA ARG A 467 9.09 -9.80 -9.32
C ARG A 467 9.53 -10.45 -8.00
N GLU A 468 10.72 -10.14 -7.51
CA GLU A 468 11.23 -10.65 -6.23
C GLU A 468 10.37 -10.16 -5.05
N ALA A 469 9.96 -8.89 -5.03
CA ALA A 469 9.08 -8.31 -4.01
C ALA A 469 7.68 -8.96 -4.05
N SER A 470 7.06 -9.03 -5.24
CA SER A 470 5.75 -9.67 -5.45
C SER A 470 5.77 -11.15 -5.06
N SER A 471 6.88 -11.84 -5.35
CA SER A 471 7.06 -13.24 -5.00
C SER A 471 6.98 -13.45 -3.48
N PHE A 472 7.68 -12.63 -2.70
CA PHE A 472 7.69 -12.76 -1.24
C PHE A 472 6.32 -12.46 -0.64
N TYR A 473 5.69 -11.35 -1.05
CA TYR A 473 4.38 -10.96 -0.56
C TYR A 473 3.32 -12.05 -0.82
N ASN A 474 3.20 -12.49 -2.08
CA ASN A 474 2.19 -13.47 -2.45
C ASN A 474 2.46 -14.86 -1.85
N THR A 475 3.72 -15.20 -1.51
CA THR A 475 4.05 -16.49 -0.90
C THR A 475 3.78 -16.53 0.59
N PHE A 476 4.01 -15.42 1.32
CA PHE A 476 4.08 -15.46 2.79
C PHE A 476 3.07 -14.57 3.51
N PHE A 477 2.50 -13.56 2.84
CA PHE A 477 1.53 -12.67 3.48
C PHE A 477 0.08 -13.08 3.27
N LEU A 478 -0.24 -13.86 2.24
CA LEU A 478 -1.60 -14.31 2.00
C LEU A 478 -1.99 -15.39 3.01
N ASP A 479 -3.05 -15.14 3.78
CA ASP A 479 -3.61 -16.12 4.71
C ASP A 479 -4.63 -17.01 3.98
N HIS A 480 -4.19 -18.19 3.60
CA HIS A 480 -5.03 -19.13 2.86
C HIS A 480 -6.00 -19.94 3.73
N ASP A 481 -5.83 -19.88 5.05
CA ASP A 481 -6.66 -20.65 5.99
C ASP A 481 -7.83 -19.80 6.49
N GLU A 482 -7.55 -18.55 6.91
CA GLU A 482 -8.57 -17.67 7.51
C GLU A 482 -8.96 -16.51 6.58
N GLY A 483 -8.20 -16.25 5.51
CA GLY A 483 -8.42 -15.13 4.59
C GLY A 483 -7.71 -13.85 4.99
N GLY A 484 -7.70 -12.87 4.08
CA GLY A 484 -6.98 -11.61 4.26
C GLY A 484 -5.46 -11.78 4.18
N VAL A 485 -4.73 -10.86 4.79
CA VAL A 485 -3.26 -10.88 4.84
C VAL A 485 -2.76 -10.80 6.28
N TYR A 486 -1.58 -11.36 6.53
CA TYR A 486 -0.91 -11.21 7.81
C TYR A 486 -0.36 -9.80 7.98
N PHE A 487 -0.42 -9.26 9.20
CA PHE A 487 0.17 -7.97 9.56
C PHE A 487 1.69 -8.02 9.40
N ASN A 488 2.32 -8.98 10.08
CA ASN A 488 3.75 -9.25 9.99
C ASN A 488 4.01 -10.72 9.75
N VAL A 489 5.12 -11.00 9.08
CA VAL A 489 5.73 -12.32 9.05
C VAL A 489 7.14 -12.25 9.63
N LEU A 490 7.63 -13.38 10.17
CA LEU A 490 9.02 -13.52 10.56
C LEU A 490 9.94 -13.43 9.32
N ALA A 491 11.21 -13.20 9.54
CA ALA A 491 12.18 -13.07 8.45
C ALA A 491 12.18 -14.28 7.51
N ASP A 492 11.89 -15.48 8.01
CA ASP A 492 11.80 -16.73 7.26
C ASP A 492 10.40 -17.04 6.66
N GLY A 493 9.48 -16.09 6.73
CA GLY A 493 8.17 -16.16 6.10
C GLY A 493 7.05 -16.76 6.95
N PHE A 494 7.31 -17.18 8.20
CA PHE A 494 6.24 -17.62 9.09
C PHE A 494 5.44 -16.44 9.65
N PRO A 495 4.10 -16.55 9.82
CA PRO A 495 3.31 -15.50 10.42
C PRO A 495 3.78 -15.13 11.83
N TYR A 496 3.88 -13.83 12.11
CA TYR A 496 4.17 -13.31 13.44
C TYR A 496 2.87 -13.20 14.24
N LEU A 497 2.71 -14.04 15.25
CA LEU A 497 1.42 -14.21 15.95
C LEU A 497 1.44 -13.68 17.39
N LEU A 498 2.17 -12.61 17.66
CA LEU A 498 2.28 -12.01 18.98
C LEU A 498 1.72 -10.58 19.02
N GLY A 499 1.15 -10.21 20.17
CA GLY A 499 0.65 -8.86 20.41
C GLY A 499 -0.43 -8.42 19.42
N THR A 500 -0.49 -7.12 19.17
CA THR A 500 -1.42 -6.49 18.21
C THR A 500 -1.03 -6.71 16.75
N GLU A 501 0.18 -7.15 16.48
CA GLU A 501 0.72 -7.38 15.12
C GLU A 501 0.27 -8.71 14.51
N ARG A 502 -0.60 -9.45 15.20
CA ARG A 502 -1.31 -10.63 14.68
C ARG A 502 -2.71 -10.33 14.15
N LEU A 503 -3.21 -9.10 14.36
CA LEU A 503 -4.58 -8.71 14.06
C LEU A 503 -4.81 -8.52 12.56
N LYS A 504 -6.03 -8.79 12.09
CA LYS A 504 -6.48 -8.48 10.72
C LYS A 504 -7.11 -7.08 10.61
N GLY A 505 -7.44 -6.48 11.74
CA GLY A 505 -7.88 -5.10 11.89
C GLY A 505 -7.34 -4.51 13.18
N SER A 506 -6.77 -3.33 13.11
CA SER A 506 -6.30 -2.52 14.23
C SER A 506 -6.12 -1.08 13.73
N HIS A 507 -5.73 -0.18 14.60
CA HIS A 507 -5.45 1.21 14.22
C HIS A 507 -4.42 1.32 13.07
N SER A 508 -3.54 0.35 12.89
CA SER A 508 -2.55 0.32 11.81
C SER A 508 -2.92 -0.64 10.69
N MET A 509 -3.65 -1.72 10.99
CA MET A 509 -4.00 -2.77 10.04
C MET A 509 -5.43 -2.63 9.54
N SER A 510 -5.59 -2.49 8.25
CA SER A 510 -6.87 -2.36 7.58
C SER A 510 -6.78 -2.85 6.13
N MET A 511 -7.86 -2.71 5.36
CA MET A 511 -7.89 -3.11 3.95
C MET A 511 -7.04 -2.19 3.03
N TYR A 512 -6.71 -0.96 3.44
CA TYR A 512 -6.14 0.09 2.57
C TYR A 512 -4.92 -0.37 1.77
N HIS A 513 -3.83 -0.72 2.43
CA HIS A 513 -2.58 -1.07 1.76
C HIS A 513 -2.70 -2.27 0.83
N ALA A 514 -3.39 -3.33 1.26
CA ALA A 514 -3.58 -4.50 0.39
C ALA A 514 -4.46 -4.18 -0.83
N ALA A 515 -5.45 -3.29 -0.67
CA ALA A 515 -6.30 -2.84 -1.77
C ALA A 515 -5.58 -1.87 -2.71
N GLU A 516 -4.80 -0.92 -2.17
CA GLU A 516 -3.96 -0.01 -2.96
C GLU A 516 -2.97 -0.80 -3.83
N LEU A 517 -2.30 -1.80 -3.23
CA LEU A 517 -1.43 -2.71 -3.97
C LEU A 517 -2.17 -3.38 -5.13
N CYS A 518 -3.28 -4.07 -4.85
CA CYS A 518 -3.98 -4.82 -5.89
C CYS A 518 -4.53 -3.92 -7.01
N TYR A 519 -5.06 -2.74 -6.65
CA TYR A 519 -5.57 -1.77 -7.61
C TYR A 519 -4.47 -1.22 -8.50
N LEU A 520 -3.42 -0.65 -7.91
CA LEU A 520 -2.31 -0.03 -8.67
C LEU A 520 -1.49 -1.09 -9.42
N ALA A 521 -1.25 -2.27 -8.84
CA ALA A 521 -0.59 -3.36 -9.55
C ALA A 521 -1.38 -3.78 -10.80
N THR A 522 -2.72 -3.86 -10.71
CA THR A 522 -3.57 -4.11 -11.88
C THR A 522 -3.38 -3.02 -12.95
N VAL A 523 -3.45 -1.76 -12.53
CA VAL A 523 -3.34 -0.61 -13.46
C VAL A 523 -1.99 -0.63 -14.20
N TYR A 524 -0.89 -0.67 -13.45
CA TYR A 524 0.45 -0.55 -14.02
C TYR A 524 0.89 -1.82 -14.75
N GLN A 525 0.59 -3.00 -14.20
CA GLN A 525 0.89 -4.28 -14.86
C GLN A 525 0.16 -4.35 -16.22
N ARG A 526 -1.17 -4.13 -16.24
CA ARG A 526 -1.96 -4.25 -17.47
C ARG A 526 -1.57 -3.21 -18.50
N LEU A 527 -1.59 -1.93 -18.13
CA LEU A 527 -1.49 -0.83 -19.09
C LEU A 527 -0.07 -0.50 -19.52
N LEU A 528 0.94 -0.62 -18.63
CA LEU A 528 2.30 -0.20 -18.93
C LEU A 528 3.31 -1.35 -19.12
N VAL A 529 3.11 -2.49 -18.45
CA VAL A 529 4.04 -3.62 -18.53
C VAL A 529 3.57 -4.62 -19.60
N ASP A 530 2.31 -5.10 -19.51
CA ASP A 530 1.76 -6.08 -20.43
C ASP A 530 1.29 -5.47 -21.76
N GLY A 531 1.08 -4.16 -21.81
CA GLY A 531 0.50 -3.49 -22.97
C GLY A 531 -0.93 -3.97 -23.28
N ALA A 532 -1.73 -4.22 -22.26
CA ALA A 532 -3.06 -4.83 -22.37
C ALA A 532 -4.15 -3.91 -21.76
N PRO A 533 -5.40 -4.02 -22.23
CA PRO A 533 -6.47 -3.13 -21.81
C PRO A 533 -6.96 -3.43 -20.38
N LEU A 534 -7.60 -2.41 -19.78
CA LEU A 534 -8.23 -2.43 -18.46
C LEU A 534 -9.63 -1.82 -18.53
N THR A 535 -10.60 -2.42 -17.84
CA THR A 535 -11.94 -1.86 -17.68
C THR A 535 -12.14 -1.39 -16.24
N LEU A 536 -12.68 -0.18 -16.07
CA LEU A 536 -13.08 0.38 -14.80
C LEU A 536 -14.58 0.66 -14.75
N TRP A 537 -15.15 0.56 -13.55
CA TRP A 537 -16.55 0.77 -13.25
C TRP A 537 -16.76 2.03 -12.42
N PHE A 538 -17.79 2.80 -12.77
CA PHE A 538 -18.22 4.01 -12.06
C PHE A 538 -19.72 4.02 -11.88
N ARG A 539 -20.19 4.76 -10.86
CA ARG A 539 -21.62 4.87 -10.50
C ARG A 539 -22.04 6.32 -10.27
N PRO A 540 -21.92 7.21 -11.27
CA PRO A 540 -22.23 8.62 -11.06
C PRO A 540 -23.69 8.84 -10.65
N ARG A 541 -23.88 9.75 -9.67
CA ARG A 541 -25.19 10.17 -9.17
C ARG A 541 -25.85 11.18 -10.13
N PRO A 542 -27.18 11.42 -10.02
CA PRO A 542 -27.88 12.37 -10.88
C PRO A 542 -27.33 13.81 -10.82
N ASP A 543 -26.82 14.21 -9.66
CA ASP A 543 -26.24 15.53 -9.40
C ASP A 543 -24.71 15.58 -9.56
N ALA A 544 -24.09 14.49 -10.01
CA ALA A 544 -22.66 14.44 -10.28
C ALA A 544 -22.23 15.47 -11.35
N PRO A 545 -20.96 15.86 -11.39
CA PRO A 545 -20.43 16.66 -12.50
C PRO A 545 -20.74 16.01 -13.86
N ARG A 546 -21.12 16.82 -14.84
CA ARG A 546 -21.45 16.32 -16.20
C ARG A 546 -20.29 15.62 -16.89
N VAL A 547 -19.08 15.91 -16.49
CA VAL A 547 -17.85 15.28 -17.01
C VAL A 547 -17.30 14.32 -15.97
N LEU A 548 -17.42 13.03 -16.23
CA LEU A 548 -16.79 11.97 -15.46
C LEU A 548 -15.36 11.79 -15.98
N ARG A 549 -14.39 11.77 -15.07
CA ARG A 549 -12.98 11.49 -15.38
C ARG A 549 -12.67 10.04 -15.04
N THR A 550 -12.17 9.29 -16.05
CA THR A 550 -12.01 7.84 -15.95
C THR A 550 -10.54 7.39 -15.91
N ALA A 551 -9.59 8.35 -15.85
CA ALA A 551 -8.17 8.00 -15.74
C ALA A 551 -7.93 7.06 -14.54
N PRO A 552 -7.26 5.90 -14.74
CA PRO A 552 -7.12 4.88 -13.69
C PRO A 552 -6.16 5.34 -12.59
N ASP A 553 -5.08 6.03 -12.97
CA ASP A 553 -4.10 6.65 -12.11
C ASP A 553 -3.34 7.78 -12.88
N ALA A 554 -2.39 8.42 -12.22
CA ALA A 554 -1.47 9.39 -12.82
C ALA A 554 -0.44 8.66 -13.70
N LEU A 555 -0.83 8.36 -14.94
CA LEU A 555 -0.02 7.65 -15.93
C LEU A 555 0.72 8.64 -16.85
N PRO A 556 1.87 8.24 -17.44
CA PRO A 556 2.59 9.08 -18.37
C PRO A 556 1.69 9.56 -19.52
N PRO A 557 1.70 10.86 -19.85
CA PRO A 557 0.83 11.42 -20.88
C PRO A 557 0.96 10.69 -22.21
N GLY A 558 -0.17 10.40 -22.85
CA GLY A 558 -0.22 9.76 -24.16
C GLY A 558 0.08 8.25 -24.20
N ARG A 559 0.35 7.61 -23.05
CA ARG A 559 0.60 6.15 -23.00
C ARG A 559 -0.68 5.32 -22.92
N VAL A 560 -1.77 5.92 -22.49
CA VAL A 560 -3.07 5.26 -22.32
C VAL A 560 -4.18 6.17 -22.84
N ARG A 561 -5.23 5.59 -23.41
CA ARG A 561 -6.42 6.28 -23.88
C ARG A 561 -7.70 5.55 -23.47
N LEU A 562 -8.80 6.26 -23.40
CA LEU A 562 -10.13 5.70 -23.31
C LEU A 562 -10.53 5.17 -24.70
N ASP A 563 -10.83 3.89 -24.82
CA ASP A 563 -11.07 3.23 -26.10
C ASP A 563 -12.57 3.13 -26.43
N TRP A 564 -13.37 2.71 -25.44
CA TRP A 564 -14.82 2.71 -25.51
C TRP A 564 -15.47 2.88 -24.14
N VAL A 565 -16.72 3.30 -24.16
CA VAL A 565 -17.54 3.55 -22.96
C VAL A 565 -18.90 2.88 -23.15
N GLU A 566 -19.41 2.30 -22.08
CA GLU A 566 -20.83 1.92 -21.94
C GLU A 566 -21.48 2.70 -20.80
N VAL A 567 -22.69 3.15 -21.02
CA VAL A 567 -23.56 3.72 -19.98
C VAL A 567 -24.82 2.85 -19.91
N ASP A 568 -25.11 2.29 -18.72
CA ASP A 568 -26.24 1.38 -18.49
C ASP A 568 -26.29 0.22 -19.50
N GLY A 569 -25.13 -0.35 -19.83
CA GLY A 569 -24.97 -1.47 -20.75
C GLY A 569 -25.12 -1.12 -22.23
N SER A 570 -25.24 0.15 -22.57
CA SER A 570 -25.34 0.62 -23.97
C SER A 570 -24.08 1.38 -24.36
N PRO A 571 -23.56 1.22 -25.60
CA PRO A 571 -22.43 1.99 -26.09
C PRO A 571 -22.70 3.49 -26.01
N HIS A 572 -21.73 4.25 -25.51
CA HIS A 572 -21.79 5.68 -25.36
C HIS A 572 -20.65 6.35 -26.13
N ALA A 573 -20.99 7.34 -26.99
CA ALA A 573 -20.03 7.94 -27.92
C ALA A 573 -19.51 9.32 -27.46
N ASP A 574 -20.12 9.96 -26.46
CA ASP A 574 -19.72 11.28 -26.01
C ASP A 574 -18.62 11.19 -24.93
N PHE A 575 -17.39 10.94 -25.41
CA PHE A 575 -16.20 10.89 -24.57
C PHE A 575 -14.96 11.43 -25.31
N ASP A 576 -13.99 11.92 -24.53
CA ASP A 576 -12.67 12.29 -25.02
C ASP A 576 -11.67 11.17 -24.70
N ALA A 577 -11.17 10.53 -25.75
CA ALA A 577 -10.24 9.41 -25.65
C ALA A 577 -8.91 9.78 -24.99
N ALA A 578 -8.33 10.93 -25.33
CA ALA A 578 -7.04 11.37 -24.85
C ALA A 578 -7.10 11.96 -23.43
N ALA A 579 -8.15 12.72 -23.13
CA ALA A 579 -8.39 13.26 -21.80
C ALA A 579 -8.98 12.22 -20.82
N MET A 580 -9.38 11.05 -21.32
CA MET A 580 -10.05 9.99 -20.57
C MET A 580 -11.26 10.53 -19.79
N THR A 581 -12.13 11.26 -20.46
CA THR A 581 -13.34 11.88 -19.88
C THR A 581 -14.59 11.46 -20.62
N VAL A 582 -15.70 11.33 -19.90
CA VAL A 582 -17.02 10.96 -20.44
C VAL A 582 -18.01 12.05 -20.14
N THR A 583 -18.73 12.55 -21.14
CA THR A 583 -19.87 13.46 -20.94
C THR A 583 -21.08 12.63 -20.57
N LEU A 584 -21.52 12.70 -19.31
CA LEU A 584 -22.66 11.92 -18.83
C LEU A 584 -23.98 12.42 -19.43
N PRO A 585 -24.90 11.51 -19.82
CA PRO A 585 -26.26 11.90 -20.20
C PRO A 585 -27.01 12.46 -18.98
N GLU A 586 -28.07 13.22 -19.22
CA GLU A 586 -29.00 13.64 -18.16
C GLU A 586 -29.78 12.42 -17.66
N ALA A 587 -29.77 12.23 -16.34
CA ALA A 587 -30.50 11.14 -15.69
C ALA A 587 -31.03 11.60 -14.32
N ASP A 588 -32.16 11.04 -13.92
CA ASP A 588 -32.78 11.21 -12.59
C ASP A 588 -32.39 10.08 -11.60
N ARG A 589 -31.52 9.18 -12.04
CA ARG A 589 -31.01 8.03 -11.27
C ARG A 589 -29.52 7.88 -11.41
N ASN A 590 -28.92 7.04 -10.57
CA ASN A 590 -27.52 6.67 -10.72
C ASN A 590 -27.31 5.94 -12.06
N LEU A 591 -26.23 6.28 -12.74
CA LEU A 591 -25.80 5.61 -13.98
C LEU A 591 -24.76 4.55 -13.66
N THR A 592 -24.69 3.49 -14.46
CA THR A 592 -23.57 2.55 -14.47
C THR A 592 -22.69 2.85 -15.66
N VAL A 593 -21.43 3.22 -15.42
CA VAL A 593 -20.46 3.53 -16.48
C VAL A 593 -19.33 2.52 -16.48
N ARG A 594 -19.08 1.90 -17.65
CA ARG A 594 -17.90 1.06 -17.90
C ARG A 594 -16.96 1.82 -18.82
N ALA A 595 -15.77 2.08 -18.37
CA ALA A 595 -14.73 2.74 -19.14
C ALA A 595 -13.62 1.74 -19.50
N HIS A 596 -13.40 1.52 -20.77
CA HIS A 596 -12.35 0.62 -21.27
C HIS A 596 -11.16 1.41 -21.75
N LEU A 597 -10.04 1.18 -21.09
CA LEU A 597 -8.77 1.89 -21.32
C LEU A 597 -7.79 0.97 -22.03
N SER A 598 -7.12 1.50 -23.04
CA SER A 598 -6.13 0.76 -23.82
C SER A 598 -4.81 1.50 -23.86
N PRO A 599 -3.67 0.78 -23.85
CA PRO A 599 -2.37 1.37 -24.16
C PRO A 599 -2.38 1.99 -25.56
N VAL A 600 -1.60 3.06 -25.73
CA VAL A 600 -1.31 3.66 -27.03
C VAL A 600 -0.02 3.03 -27.54
N GLU A 601 -0.07 2.42 -28.74
CA GLU A 601 1.10 1.81 -29.41
C GLU A 601 2.18 2.84 -29.80
#